data_fe0aa44862bcb22150d71499a6f964e1
#
_entry.id   fe0aa44862bcb22150d71499a6f964e1
#
_cell.length_a   1.000
_cell.length_b   1.000
_cell.length_c   1.000
_cell.angle_alpha   90.00
_cell.angle_beta   90.00
_cell.angle_gamma   90.00
#
_symmetry.space_group_name_H-M   'P 1'
#
loop_
_entity.id
_entity.type
_entity.pdbx_description
1 polymer ?
#
loop_
_entity_poly.entity_id
_entity_poly.type
_entity_poly.pdbx_seq_one_letter_code
_entity_poly.pdbx_strand_id
1 'polypeptide(L)'
;MKNFILFVFFLFFLPGIYAQSDFPKNASEDKEKIMSDLYWEIWNDSVQACIDRDIEEYRKANATIELPEVNEGTEVKIEQVSHDFIFGASIFNFNQLGTEEHNQKYKDLFGILFNRATIPFYWKAFETEPDRLRFKEEYWDTEIYWNQQGDPKSKPHWRRPATDPIVDFCIAKGIAIHGHPLVWGLRKAHFPNWILKKYLTGKEREEFNKLVTAYVESDDYYFGEEKYNDNYQKISPDELQTKLPRFSRKLEELFKKRMQEIARHYGGRIGSWDVVNESAVDYAKGKMHPNSKLCLSSRYGIMPGDYTYNSFKQASSLFPDGVQLNINDYWTGPEYASQVRDLIKRGAKIDVIGSQMHLFDPQQCLDIAAGKHIQSPQQVRSVINRLAATGLPVHLSEITITSPNNASSG
;
A
#
# COMPACT_ATOMS: atom_id res chain seq x y z
N MET A 1 -6.41 -0.31 -46.00
CA MET A 1 -7.70 -1.00 -45.78
C MET A 1 -7.53 -1.85 -44.55
N LYS A 2 -7.97 -1.36 -43.41
CA LYS A 2 -7.98 -2.12 -42.14
C LYS A 2 -9.44 -2.44 -41.84
N ASN A 3 -9.75 -3.72 -41.83
CA ASN A 3 -11.08 -4.24 -41.55
C ASN A 3 -11.44 -4.03 -40.07
N PHE A 4 -12.44 -3.23 -39.80
CA PHE A 4 -13.11 -3.15 -38.52
C PHE A 4 -14.15 -4.29 -38.49
N ILE A 5 -14.03 -5.18 -37.54
CA ILE A 5 -15.04 -6.21 -37.27
C ILE A 5 -15.98 -5.61 -36.20
N LEU A 6 -17.22 -5.35 -36.62
CA LEU A 6 -18.29 -4.89 -35.75
C LEU A 6 -18.87 -6.12 -35.06
N PHE A 7 -18.63 -6.28 -33.74
CA PHE A 7 -19.34 -7.25 -32.91
C PHE A 7 -20.61 -6.62 -32.36
N VAL A 8 -21.75 -7.05 -32.90
CA VAL A 8 -23.06 -6.73 -32.31
C VAL A 8 -23.38 -7.79 -31.25
N PHE A 9 -23.32 -7.42 -30.00
CA PHE A 9 -23.80 -8.24 -28.89
C PHE A 9 -25.26 -7.92 -28.60
N PHE A 10 -26.13 -8.89 -28.79
CA PHE A 10 -27.48 -8.87 -28.23
C PHE A 10 -27.39 -9.13 -26.74
N LEU A 11 -27.56 -8.10 -25.94
CA LEU A 11 -27.74 -8.23 -24.49
C LEU A 11 -29.22 -8.40 -24.16
N PHE A 12 -29.56 -9.56 -23.64
CA PHE A 12 -30.84 -9.76 -22.94
C PHE A 12 -30.93 -8.80 -21.76
N PHE A 13 -31.94 -7.96 -21.78
CA PHE A 13 -32.33 -7.13 -20.63
C PHE A 13 -32.76 -8.05 -19.47
N LEU A 14 -31.88 -8.28 -18.53
CA LEU A 14 -32.29 -8.46 -17.14
C LEU A 14 -32.56 -7.06 -16.59
N PRO A 15 -33.70 -6.81 -15.92
CA PRO A 15 -33.91 -5.54 -15.25
C PRO A 15 -32.75 -5.42 -14.21
N GLY A 16 -31.80 -4.59 -14.51
CA GLY A 16 -30.76 -4.25 -13.57
C GLY A 16 -31.42 -3.66 -12.35
N ILE A 17 -31.29 -4.31 -11.23
CA ILE A 17 -31.39 -3.63 -9.95
C ILE A 17 -30.23 -2.62 -9.98
N TYR A 18 -30.52 -1.44 -10.49
CA TYR A 18 -29.71 -0.28 -10.15
C TYR A 18 -29.88 -0.17 -8.63
N ALA A 19 -28.89 -0.61 -7.88
CA ALA A 19 -28.69 -0.08 -6.56
C ALA A 19 -28.43 1.42 -6.83
N GLN A 20 -29.48 2.19 -6.83
CA GLN A 20 -29.44 3.62 -6.72
C GLN A 20 -28.61 3.81 -5.45
N SER A 21 -27.39 4.31 -5.59
CA SER A 21 -26.60 4.66 -4.43
C SER A 21 -27.43 5.67 -3.67
N ASP A 22 -27.97 5.27 -2.55
CA ASP A 22 -28.70 6.16 -1.64
C ASP A 22 -27.71 7.10 -0.92
N PHE A 23 -26.77 7.65 -1.67
CA PHE A 23 -25.99 8.78 -1.19
C PHE A 23 -26.93 9.97 -1.09
N PRO A 24 -26.98 10.63 0.07
CA PRO A 24 -27.81 11.80 0.21
C PRO A 24 -27.39 12.82 -0.83
N LYS A 25 -28.38 13.35 -1.58
CA LYS A 25 -28.16 14.37 -2.59
C LYS A 25 -27.76 15.72 -1.95
N ASN A 26 -28.04 15.86 -0.68
CA ASN A 26 -27.62 17.00 0.14
C ASN A 26 -27.50 16.59 1.61
N ALA A 27 -26.87 17.45 2.43
CA ALA A 27 -26.60 17.19 3.84
C ALA A 27 -27.84 16.99 4.72
N SER A 28 -29.04 17.30 4.22
CA SER A 28 -30.29 17.11 4.97
C SER A 28 -30.96 15.75 4.74
N GLU A 29 -30.54 15.02 3.70
CA GLU A 29 -31.09 13.72 3.37
C GLU A 29 -30.31 12.63 4.11
N ASP A 30 -31.00 11.77 4.84
CA ASP A 30 -30.44 10.60 5.51
C ASP A 30 -29.33 10.86 6.55
N LYS A 31 -29.31 12.06 7.10
CA LYS A 31 -28.33 12.55 8.06
C LYS A 31 -28.04 11.56 9.20
N GLU A 32 -29.07 10.99 9.81
CA GLU A 32 -28.95 10.11 10.97
C GLU A 32 -28.40 8.72 10.65
N LYS A 33 -28.44 8.32 9.37
CA LYS A 33 -28.06 6.96 8.96
C LYS A 33 -26.61 6.84 8.52
N ILE A 34 -26.00 7.92 8.04
CA ILE A 34 -24.72 7.85 7.31
C ILE A 34 -23.59 8.47 8.07
N MET A 35 -23.78 9.63 8.70
CA MET A 35 -22.72 10.38 9.36
C MET A 35 -23.18 10.98 10.69
N SER A 36 -22.22 11.33 11.57
CA SER A 36 -22.49 12.08 12.79
C SER A 36 -22.94 13.52 12.47
N ASP A 37 -23.65 14.14 13.40
CA ASP A 37 -24.08 15.55 13.27
C ASP A 37 -22.91 16.49 12.99
N LEU A 38 -21.78 16.30 13.67
CA LEU A 38 -20.58 17.11 13.46
C LEU A 38 -20.02 16.95 12.04
N TYR A 39 -20.15 15.79 11.44
CA TYR A 39 -19.77 15.57 10.06
C TYR A 39 -20.65 16.38 9.11
N TRP A 40 -21.95 16.44 9.37
CA TRP A 40 -22.89 17.22 8.57
C TRP A 40 -22.72 18.74 8.74
N GLU A 41 -22.23 19.19 9.89
CA GLU A 41 -21.83 20.59 10.07
C GLU A 41 -20.62 20.98 9.20
N ILE A 42 -19.70 20.03 8.98
CA ILE A 42 -18.54 20.23 8.11
C ILE A 42 -18.91 20.08 6.63
N TRP A 43 -19.74 19.11 6.30
CA TRP A 43 -20.24 18.89 4.95
C TRP A 43 -21.46 19.76 4.70
N ASN A 44 -21.25 20.94 4.24
CA ASN A 44 -22.28 21.90 3.92
C ASN A 44 -22.32 22.21 2.42
N ASP A 45 -23.33 22.98 1.98
CA ASP A 45 -23.54 23.32 0.58
C ASP A 45 -22.31 23.98 -0.06
N SER A 46 -21.56 24.75 0.71
CA SER A 46 -20.33 25.39 0.22
C SER A 46 -19.22 24.37 -0.06
N VAL A 47 -19.08 23.33 0.78
CA VAL A 47 -18.13 22.23 0.56
C VAL A 47 -18.57 21.42 -0.66
N GLN A 48 -19.87 21.10 -0.78
CA GLN A 48 -20.39 20.36 -1.93
C GLN A 48 -20.18 21.14 -3.24
N ALA A 49 -20.52 22.42 -3.26
CA ALA A 49 -20.30 23.27 -4.41
C ALA A 49 -18.82 23.37 -4.83
N CYS A 50 -17.91 23.35 -3.85
CA CYS A 50 -16.47 23.28 -4.13
C CYS A 50 -16.07 21.97 -4.78
N ILE A 51 -16.57 20.83 -4.27
CA ILE A 51 -16.32 19.51 -4.84
C ILE A 51 -16.86 19.44 -6.29
N ASP A 52 -18.10 19.87 -6.51
CA ASP A 52 -18.74 19.82 -7.82
C ASP A 52 -17.96 20.68 -8.84
N ARG A 53 -17.56 21.88 -8.47
CA ARG A 53 -16.71 22.73 -9.30
C ARG A 53 -15.37 22.08 -9.62
N ASP A 54 -14.71 21.49 -8.61
CA ASP A 54 -13.39 20.89 -8.79
C ASP A 54 -13.51 19.60 -9.67
N ILE A 55 -14.65 18.90 -9.63
CA ILE A 55 -14.95 17.78 -10.54
C ILE A 55 -15.08 18.32 -11.99
N GLU A 56 -15.87 19.37 -12.19
CA GLU A 56 -16.04 19.97 -13.54
C GLU A 56 -14.72 20.47 -14.11
N GLU A 57 -13.90 21.11 -13.31
CA GLU A 57 -12.63 21.71 -13.76
C GLU A 57 -11.52 20.70 -13.99
N TYR A 58 -11.39 19.69 -13.11
CA TYR A 58 -10.21 18.80 -13.08
C TYR A 58 -10.50 17.36 -13.45
N ARG A 59 -11.76 16.95 -13.54
CA ARG A 59 -12.14 15.55 -13.79
C ARG A 59 -12.97 15.34 -15.03
N LYS A 60 -13.42 16.40 -15.66
CA LYS A 60 -14.17 16.36 -16.92
C LYS A 60 -13.43 17.10 -18.02
N ALA A 61 -13.66 16.66 -19.24
CA ALA A 61 -13.16 17.30 -20.44
C ALA A 61 -14.21 17.20 -21.55
N ASN A 62 -14.21 18.20 -22.45
CA ASN A 62 -15.03 18.13 -23.65
C ASN A 62 -14.39 17.18 -24.67
N ALA A 63 -15.20 16.32 -25.27
CA ALA A 63 -14.79 15.48 -26.39
C ALA A 63 -15.68 15.77 -27.60
N THR A 64 -15.09 15.83 -28.79
CA THR A 64 -15.82 15.93 -30.03
C THR A 64 -15.71 14.60 -30.77
N ILE A 65 -16.83 14.03 -31.17
CA ILE A 65 -16.89 12.80 -31.94
C ILE A 65 -17.48 13.15 -33.30
N GLU A 66 -16.73 12.90 -34.36
CA GLU A 66 -17.21 13.06 -35.74
C GLU A 66 -17.78 11.73 -36.23
N LEU A 67 -19.03 11.75 -36.63
CA LEU A 67 -19.77 10.58 -37.13
C LEU A 67 -20.09 10.83 -38.63
N PRO A 68 -19.29 10.33 -39.57
CA PRO A 68 -19.37 10.71 -40.99
C PRO A 68 -20.61 10.20 -41.70
N GLU A 69 -21.35 9.23 -41.16
CA GLU A 69 -22.50 8.58 -41.81
C GLU A 69 -23.77 8.58 -40.96
N VAL A 70 -24.06 9.70 -40.28
CA VAL A 70 -25.28 9.82 -39.43
C VAL A 70 -26.36 10.51 -40.21
N ASN A 71 -27.52 9.87 -40.34
CA ASN A 71 -28.72 10.45 -40.96
C ASN A 71 -29.59 11.13 -39.91
N GLU A 72 -30.46 12.03 -40.33
CA GLU A 72 -31.49 12.63 -39.50
C GLU A 72 -32.35 11.52 -38.86
N GLY A 73 -32.41 11.53 -37.52
CA GLY A 73 -33.13 10.49 -36.74
C GLY A 73 -32.26 9.34 -36.22
N THR A 74 -30.96 9.33 -36.49
CA THR A 74 -30.06 8.33 -35.87
C THR A 74 -29.87 8.60 -34.39
N GLU A 75 -30.18 7.62 -33.57
CA GLU A 75 -29.89 7.66 -32.14
C GLU A 75 -28.42 7.29 -31.87
N VAL A 76 -27.70 8.16 -31.20
CA VAL A 76 -26.29 7.96 -30.84
C VAL A 76 -26.20 7.76 -29.33
N LYS A 77 -25.77 6.59 -28.90
CA LYS A 77 -25.44 6.30 -27.50
C LYS A 77 -23.94 6.37 -27.31
N ILE A 78 -23.50 7.23 -26.39
CA ILE A 78 -22.10 7.34 -25.99
C ILE A 78 -21.97 6.79 -24.58
N GLU A 79 -20.99 5.90 -24.39
CA GLU A 79 -20.74 5.25 -23.11
C GLU A 79 -19.23 5.28 -22.83
N GLN A 80 -18.86 5.79 -21.65
CA GLN A 80 -17.48 5.74 -21.19
C GLN A 80 -17.18 4.33 -20.64
N VAL A 81 -16.22 3.64 -21.23
CA VAL A 81 -15.87 2.25 -20.88
C VAL A 81 -14.60 2.14 -20.02
N SER A 82 -13.79 3.20 -19.94
CA SER A 82 -12.59 3.25 -19.11
C SER A 82 -12.22 4.68 -18.74
N HIS A 83 -11.36 4.83 -17.76
CA HIS A 83 -10.78 6.10 -17.32
C HIS A 83 -9.38 5.88 -16.75
N ASP A 84 -8.56 6.92 -16.77
CA ASP A 84 -7.17 6.87 -16.25
C ASP A 84 -7.07 7.12 -14.74
N PHE A 85 -8.17 7.53 -14.10
CA PHE A 85 -8.17 7.72 -12.64
C PHE A 85 -7.93 6.38 -11.95
N ILE A 86 -6.91 6.34 -11.07
CA ILE A 86 -6.56 5.13 -10.33
C ILE A 86 -7.57 4.93 -9.21
N PHE A 87 -8.33 3.84 -9.31
CA PHE A 87 -9.23 3.38 -8.26
C PHE A 87 -8.87 1.92 -7.94
N GLY A 88 -8.18 1.71 -6.84
CA GLY A 88 -7.59 0.42 -6.51
C GLY A 88 -7.82 -0.01 -5.07
N ALA A 89 -7.52 -1.26 -4.83
CA ALA A 89 -7.54 -1.84 -3.50
C ALA A 89 -6.41 -2.85 -3.28
N SER A 90 -6.16 -3.19 -2.01
CA SER A 90 -5.30 -4.33 -1.67
C SER A 90 -5.99 -5.64 -2.05
N ILE A 91 -5.28 -6.51 -2.78
CA ILE A 91 -5.79 -7.83 -3.19
C ILE A 91 -5.30 -8.95 -2.25
N PHE A 92 -5.17 -8.63 -0.97
CA PHE A 92 -4.51 -9.48 0.03
C PHE A 92 -5.29 -10.74 0.39
N ASN A 93 -6.58 -10.77 0.10
CA ASN A 93 -7.46 -11.92 0.36
C ASN A 93 -7.60 -12.88 -0.83
N PHE A 94 -6.83 -12.69 -1.89
CA PHE A 94 -6.88 -13.52 -3.09
C PHE A 94 -6.66 -15.00 -2.74
N ASN A 95 -7.62 -15.85 -3.07
CA ASN A 95 -7.66 -17.29 -2.74
C ASN A 95 -7.58 -17.60 -1.22
N GLN A 96 -8.01 -16.68 -0.35
CA GLN A 96 -7.86 -16.79 1.11
C GLN A 96 -9.20 -16.74 1.87
N LEU A 97 -10.32 -16.89 1.17
CA LEU A 97 -11.66 -16.75 1.76
C LEU A 97 -12.33 -18.08 2.13
N GLY A 98 -11.55 -19.16 2.23
CA GLY A 98 -11.95 -20.45 2.79
C GLY A 98 -12.70 -21.35 1.80
N THR A 99 -13.55 -20.82 0.92
CA THR A 99 -14.29 -21.60 -0.09
C THR A 99 -14.00 -21.10 -1.51
N GLU A 100 -14.13 -22.00 -2.50
CA GLU A 100 -13.96 -21.60 -3.89
C GLU A 100 -15.02 -20.58 -4.33
N GLU A 101 -16.26 -20.72 -3.84
CA GLU A 101 -17.35 -19.78 -4.13
C GLU A 101 -16.99 -18.36 -3.66
N HIS A 102 -16.53 -18.21 -2.42
CA HIS A 102 -16.11 -16.90 -1.89
C HIS A 102 -14.90 -16.34 -2.63
N ASN A 103 -13.93 -17.19 -2.94
CA ASN A 103 -12.73 -16.77 -3.70
C ASN A 103 -13.09 -16.32 -5.11
N GLN A 104 -14.01 -17.03 -5.79
CA GLN A 104 -14.45 -16.65 -7.13
C GLN A 104 -15.25 -15.34 -7.10
N LYS A 105 -16.19 -15.21 -6.16
CA LYS A 105 -16.97 -13.97 -5.98
C LYS A 105 -16.07 -12.77 -5.70
N TYR A 106 -15.04 -12.96 -4.87
CA TYR A 106 -14.04 -11.91 -4.60
C TYR A 106 -13.31 -11.48 -5.87
N LYS A 107 -12.82 -12.45 -6.67
CA LYS A 107 -12.14 -12.17 -7.95
C LYS A 107 -13.05 -11.44 -8.94
N ASP A 108 -14.31 -11.87 -9.06
CA ASP A 108 -15.27 -11.26 -9.98
C ASP A 108 -15.58 -9.81 -9.59
N LEU A 109 -15.87 -9.57 -8.32
CA LEU A 109 -16.12 -8.22 -7.80
C LEU A 109 -14.89 -7.32 -7.91
N PHE A 110 -13.70 -7.84 -7.59
CA PHE A 110 -12.47 -7.07 -7.69
C PHE A 110 -12.21 -6.62 -9.12
N GLY A 111 -12.41 -7.51 -10.09
CA GLY A 111 -12.21 -7.22 -11.52
C GLY A 111 -13.21 -6.22 -12.12
N ILE A 112 -14.39 -6.06 -11.48
CA ILE A 112 -15.40 -5.08 -11.90
C ILE A 112 -15.17 -3.72 -11.25
N LEU A 113 -14.76 -3.70 -9.98
CA LEU A 113 -14.71 -2.49 -9.18
C LEU A 113 -13.39 -1.72 -9.32
N PHE A 114 -12.29 -2.41 -9.55
CA PHE A 114 -10.96 -1.81 -9.45
C PHE A 114 -10.16 -1.93 -10.75
N ASN A 115 -9.48 -0.84 -11.11
CA ASN A 115 -8.53 -0.81 -12.22
C ASN A 115 -7.07 -0.92 -11.75
N ARG A 116 -6.83 -1.01 -10.42
CA ARG A 116 -5.50 -1.22 -9.84
C ARG A 116 -5.57 -2.15 -8.63
N ALA A 117 -4.55 -3.00 -8.49
CA ALA A 117 -4.39 -3.93 -7.38
C ALA A 117 -3.05 -3.71 -6.68
N THR A 118 -3.06 -3.60 -5.35
CA THR A 118 -1.84 -3.61 -4.53
C THR A 118 -1.56 -5.04 -4.08
N ILE A 119 -0.42 -5.57 -4.50
CA ILE A 119 0.01 -6.94 -4.18
C ILE A 119 0.97 -6.93 -2.98
N PRO A 120 0.79 -7.84 -2.00
CA PRO A 120 1.62 -7.88 -0.80
C PRO A 120 2.98 -8.55 -1.05
N PHE A 121 4.04 -7.81 -0.80
CA PHE A 121 5.42 -8.31 -0.78
C PHE A 121 6.07 -8.17 0.59
N TYR A 122 5.31 -8.34 1.67
CA TYR A 122 5.85 -8.32 3.03
C TYR A 122 6.89 -9.40 3.22
N TRP A 123 8.14 -9.01 3.40
CA TRP A 123 9.27 -9.95 3.33
C TRP A 123 9.12 -11.17 4.24
N LYS A 124 8.67 -10.96 5.48
CA LYS A 124 8.47 -12.04 6.46
C LYS A 124 7.52 -13.14 5.98
N ALA A 125 6.43 -12.76 5.30
CA ALA A 125 5.47 -13.70 4.75
C ALA A 125 5.85 -14.19 3.34
N PHE A 126 6.62 -13.39 2.62
CA PHE A 126 7.05 -13.71 1.25
C PHE A 126 8.26 -14.65 1.20
N GLU A 127 9.13 -14.62 2.22
CA GLU A 127 10.30 -15.47 2.36
C GLU A 127 10.42 -15.98 3.80
N THR A 128 9.58 -16.96 4.16
CA THR A 128 9.54 -17.55 5.50
C THR A 128 10.78 -18.37 5.83
N GLU A 129 11.46 -18.89 4.80
CA GLU A 129 12.74 -19.55 4.85
C GLU A 129 13.70 -18.94 3.84
N PRO A 130 15.01 -18.93 4.13
CA PRO A 130 16.00 -18.36 3.21
C PRO A 130 15.94 -18.96 1.81
N ASP A 131 15.94 -18.10 0.79
CA ASP A 131 15.98 -18.50 -0.62
C ASP A 131 14.72 -19.22 -1.14
N ARG A 132 13.62 -19.19 -0.37
CA ARG A 132 12.31 -19.74 -0.76
C ARG A 132 11.28 -18.62 -0.88
N LEU A 133 11.35 -17.95 -2.01
CA LEU A 133 10.46 -16.83 -2.34
C LEU A 133 9.08 -17.33 -2.75
N ARG A 134 8.04 -16.74 -2.21
CA ARG A 134 6.66 -17.15 -2.41
C ARG A 134 6.04 -16.56 -3.68
N PHE A 135 6.67 -16.82 -4.81
CA PHE A 135 6.08 -16.49 -6.10
C PHE A 135 4.91 -17.40 -6.45
N LYS A 136 5.04 -18.70 -6.20
CA LYS A 136 4.08 -19.73 -6.57
C LYS A 136 3.40 -20.37 -5.35
N GLU A 137 2.16 -20.79 -5.53
CA GLU A 137 1.37 -21.48 -4.49
C GLU A 137 1.96 -22.83 -4.05
N GLU A 138 2.51 -23.58 -4.98
CA GLU A 138 2.98 -24.96 -4.77
C GLU A 138 3.97 -25.14 -3.61
N TYR A 139 4.64 -24.07 -3.20
CA TYR A 139 5.62 -24.14 -2.11
C TYR A 139 5.02 -23.92 -0.72
N TRP A 140 3.94 -23.11 -0.62
CA TRP A 140 3.51 -22.57 0.67
C TRP A 140 2.00 -22.61 0.91
N ASP A 141 1.22 -22.79 -0.14
CA ASP A 141 -0.24 -22.78 -0.03
C ASP A 141 -0.81 -24.21 0.07
N THR A 142 -0.04 -25.14 0.62
CA THR A 142 -0.50 -26.49 0.92
C THR A 142 -1.34 -26.51 2.19
N GLU A 143 -2.31 -27.42 2.25
CA GLU A 143 -3.11 -27.66 3.45
C GLU A 143 -2.25 -27.96 4.68
N ILE A 144 -1.18 -28.76 4.49
CA ILE A 144 -0.23 -29.09 5.55
C ILE A 144 0.42 -27.83 6.10
N TYR A 145 0.87 -26.92 5.23
CA TYR A 145 1.48 -25.66 5.66
C TYR A 145 0.52 -24.81 6.49
N TRP A 146 -0.72 -24.61 6.02
CA TRP A 146 -1.71 -23.80 6.73
C TRP A 146 -2.09 -24.41 8.08
N ASN A 147 -2.25 -25.75 8.13
CA ASN A 147 -2.55 -26.43 9.38
C ASN A 147 -1.42 -26.32 10.40
N GLN A 148 -0.16 -26.37 9.96
CA GLN A 148 1.00 -26.14 10.83
C GLN A 148 1.06 -24.71 11.41
N GLN A 149 0.49 -23.76 10.70
CA GLN A 149 0.39 -22.38 11.20
C GLN A 149 -0.84 -22.15 12.11
N GLY A 150 -1.59 -23.20 12.43
CA GLY A 150 -2.82 -23.09 13.20
C GLY A 150 -3.95 -22.34 12.49
N ASP A 151 -3.89 -22.26 11.17
CA ASP A 151 -4.78 -21.45 10.36
C ASP A 151 -5.11 -22.20 9.07
N PRO A 152 -6.07 -23.12 9.13
CA PRO A 152 -6.39 -24.01 8.01
C PRO A 152 -6.90 -23.21 6.80
N LYS A 153 -6.48 -23.59 5.61
CA LYS A 153 -6.85 -22.96 4.35
C LYS A 153 -8.37 -22.94 4.09
N SER A 154 -9.10 -23.85 4.72
CA SER A 154 -10.55 -23.94 4.63
C SER A 154 -11.32 -22.84 5.37
N LYS A 155 -10.65 -21.96 6.10
CA LYS A 155 -11.27 -20.85 6.82
C LYS A 155 -10.77 -19.52 6.25
N PRO A 156 -11.61 -18.49 6.18
CA PRO A 156 -11.18 -17.14 5.86
C PRO A 156 -10.07 -16.69 6.83
N HIS A 157 -8.99 -16.18 6.31
CA HIS A 157 -7.86 -15.73 7.12
C HIS A 157 -7.05 -14.65 6.43
N TRP A 158 -6.31 -13.90 7.21
CA TRP A 158 -5.45 -12.83 6.76
C TRP A 158 -4.02 -13.34 6.52
N ARG A 159 -3.81 -13.98 5.40
CA ARG A 159 -2.50 -14.44 4.96
C ARG A 159 -2.07 -13.70 3.71
N ARG A 160 -0.77 -13.67 3.48
CA ARG A 160 -0.24 -13.11 2.23
C ARG A 160 -0.22 -14.21 1.17
N PRO A 161 -1.04 -14.10 0.12
CA PRO A 161 -1.07 -15.13 -0.92
C PRO A 161 0.22 -15.16 -1.73
N ALA A 162 0.44 -16.23 -2.48
CA ALA A 162 1.48 -16.30 -3.49
C ALA A 162 1.25 -15.21 -4.55
N THR A 163 2.33 -14.66 -5.10
CA THR A 163 2.22 -13.43 -5.91
C THR A 163 1.98 -13.68 -7.39
N ASP A 164 2.49 -14.79 -7.98
CA ASP A 164 2.28 -15.09 -9.40
C ASP A 164 0.80 -15.26 -9.78
N PRO A 165 -0.04 -16.02 -9.03
CA PRO A 165 -1.46 -16.14 -9.37
C PRO A 165 -2.21 -14.81 -9.36
N ILE A 166 -1.80 -13.87 -8.50
CA ILE A 166 -2.39 -12.53 -8.45
C ILE A 166 -1.96 -11.72 -9.67
N VAL A 167 -0.66 -11.76 -10.01
CA VAL A 167 -0.12 -11.03 -11.17
C VAL A 167 -0.80 -11.53 -12.44
N ASP A 168 -0.92 -12.84 -12.62
CA ASP A 168 -1.57 -13.44 -13.79
C ASP A 168 -3.06 -13.06 -13.87
N PHE A 169 -3.76 -13.08 -12.74
CA PHE A 169 -5.16 -12.62 -12.68
C PHE A 169 -5.28 -11.14 -13.07
N CYS A 170 -4.45 -10.28 -12.53
CA CYS A 170 -4.51 -8.85 -12.82
C CYS A 170 -4.22 -8.56 -14.29
N ILE A 171 -3.21 -9.23 -14.88
CA ILE A 171 -2.89 -9.10 -16.30
C ILE A 171 -4.08 -9.57 -17.18
N ALA A 172 -4.67 -10.72 -16.84
CA ALA A 172 -5.80 -11.26 -17.59
C ALA A 172 -7.04 -10.36 -17.53
N LYS A 173 -7.20 -9.58 -16.47
CA LYS A 173 -8.30 -8.62 -16.27
C LYS A 173 -7.98 -7.19 -16.72
N GLY A 174 -6.76 -6.92 -17.17
CA GLY A 174 -6.32 -5.56 -17.51
C GLY A 174 -6.19 -4.63 -16.28
N ILE A 175 -6.01 -5.18 -15.10
CA ILE A 175 -5.85 -4.44 -13.84
C ILE A 175 -4.37 -4.06 -13.69
N ALA A 176 -4.08 -2.77 -13.50
CA ALA A 176 -2.72 -2.30 -13.22
C ALA A 176 -2.23 -2.83 -11.87
N ILE A 177 -0.92 -3.08 -11.77
CA ILE A 177 -0.34 -3.75 -10.60
C ILE A 177 0.62 -2.84 -9.87
N HIS A 178 0.49 -2.80 -8.54
CA HIS A 178 1.37 -2.11 -7.61
C HIS A 178 1.93 -3.10 -6.58
N GLY A 179 3.24 -3.17 -6.44
CA GLY A 179 3.92 -4.03 -5.46
C GLY A 179 4.20 -3.28 -4.16
N HIS A 180 3.84 -3.86 -3.02
CA HIS A 180 3.95 -3.21 -1.70
C HIS A 180 4.46 -4.18 -0.63
N PRO A 181 5.47 -3.80 0.17
CA PRO A 181 6.58 -2.92 -0.15
C PRO A 181 7.86 -3.71 -0.45
N LEU A 182 8.88 -3.06 -1.04
CA LEU A 182 10.21 -3.67 -1.18
C LEU A 182 10.97 -3.60 0.14
N VAL A 183 10.96 -2.45 0.82
CA VAL A 183 11.64 -2.23 2.10
C VAL A 183 10.70 -1.59 3.11
N TRP A 184 10.65 -2.17 4.29
CA TRP A 184 9.96 -1.62 5.44
C TRP A 184 10.68 -2.03 6.72
N GLY A 185 10.94 -1.06 7.60
CA GLY A 185 11.64 -1.31 8.85
C GLY A 185 10.83 -2.07 9.90
N LEU A 186 9.50 -2.16 9.74
CA LEU A 186 8.64 -2.80 10.71
C LEU A 186 8.89 -4.32 10.78
N ARG A 187 9.67 -4.74 11.77
CA ARG A 187 10.06 -6.13 11.97
C ARG A 187 8.86 -7.07 12.08
N LYS A 188 7.84 -6.65 12.77
CA LYS A 188 6.62 -7.41 13.02
C LYS A 188 5.97 -7.94 11.73
N ALA A 189 5.90 -7.11 10.70
CA ALA A 189 5.22 -7.45 9.46
C ALA A 189 6.18 -7.77 8.31
N HIS A 190 7.39 -7.22 8.32
CA HIS A 190 8.25 -7.25 7.14
C HIS A 190 9.54 -8.02 7.34
N PHE A 191 10.23 -7.87 8.45
CA PHE A 191 11.57 -8.43 8.64
C PHE A 191 11.54 -9.93 9.01
N PRO A 192 12.10 -10.86 8.21
CA PRO A 192 12.07 -12.29 8.51
C PRO A 192 12.93 -12.67 9.73
N ASN A 193 12.38 -13.44 10.66
CA ASN A 193 13.09 -13.87 11.86
C ASN A 193 14.35 -14.71 11.58
N TRP A 194 14.35 -15.46 10.45
CA TRP A 194 15.50 -16.27 10.08
C TRP A 194 16.78 -15.46 9.81
N ILE A 195 16.66 -14.17 9.49
CA ILE A 195 17.83 -13.29 9.28
C ILE A 195 18.65 -13.22 10.56
N LEU A 196 18.01 -12.95 11.69
CA LEU A 196 18.69 -12.92 12.99
C LEU A 196 19.21 -14.31 13.39
N LYS A 197 18.40 -15.35 13.17
CA LYS A 197 18.78 -16.73 13.53
C LYS A 197 19.99 -17.20 12.72
N LYS A 198 20.04 -16.92 11.42
CA LYS A 198 21.06 -17.44 10.50
C LYS A 198 22.35 -16.62 10.50
N TYR A 199 22.27 -15.31 10.55
CA TYR A 199 23.42 -14.45 10.28
C TYR A 199 24.01 -13.77 11.51
N LEU A 200 23.24 -13.62 12.57
CA LEU A 200 23.72 -13.07 13.82
C LEU A 200 24.26 -14.18 14.71
N THR A 201 25.56 -14.39 14.69
CA THR A 201 26.24 -15.53 15.35
C THR A 201 27.46 -15.12 16.15
N GLY A 202 27.90 -15.99 17.09
CA GLY A 202 29.11 -15.78 17.87
C GLY A 202 29.09 -14.49 18.68
N LYS A 203 30.23 -13.79 18.71
CA LYS A 203 30.38 -12.55 19.50
C LYS A 203 29.39 -11.45 19.11
N GLU A 204 29.01 -11.36 17.81
CA GLU A 204 27.99 -10.39 17.38
C GLU A 204 26.60 -10.73 17.94
N ARG A 205 26.27 -12.00 18.12
CA ARG A 205 25.04 -12.43 18.80
C ARG A 205 25.04 -11.99 20.28
N GLU A 206 26.14 -12.17 20.96
CA GLU A 206 26.27 -11.75 22.34
C GLU A 206 26.17 -10.24 22.48
N GLU A 207 26.82 -9.49 21.60
CA GLU A 207 26.77 -8.05 21.59
C GLU A 207 25.36 -7.52 21.25
N PHE A 208 24.71 -8.13 20.26
CA PHE A 208 23.31 -7.80 19.94
C PHE A 208 22.38 -8.02 21.13
N ASN A 209 22.52 -9.14 21.83
CA ASN A 209 21.72 -9.43 23.01
C ASN A 209 21.95 -8.40 24.14
N LYS A 210 23.16 -7.87 24.29
CA LYS A 210 23.44 -6.78 25.23
C LYS A 210 22.75 -5.48 24.81
N LEU A 211 22.71 -5.20 23.52
CA LEU A 211 22.06 -4.00 22.97
C LEU A 211 20.54 -4.08 23.06
N VAL A 212 19.96 -5.27 23.00
CA VAL A 212 18.52 -5.51 22.78
C VAL A 212 17.96 -6.52 23.78
N THR A 213 18.27 -6.38 25.04
CA THR A 213 18.12 -7.39 26.10
C THR A 213 16.72 -8.03 26.27
N ALA A 214 15.64 -7.50 25.79
CA ALA A 214 14.32 -8.13 25.98
C ALA A 214 13.59 -8.44 24.68
N TYR A 215 14.20 -8.13 23.55
CA TYR A 215 13.51 -8.09 22.27
C TYR A 215 13.73 -9.35 21.41
N VAL A 216 14.82 -10.07 21.66
CA VAL A 216 15.19 -11.26 20.84
C VAL A 216 14.49 -12.52 21.34
N GLU A 217 14.00 -12.49 22.56
CA GLU A 217 13.49 -13.68 23.25
C GLU A 217 11.99 -13.95 23.00
N SER A 218 11.21 -12.95 22.61
CA SER A 218 9.79 -13.17 22.32
C SER A 218 9.57 -13.57 20.87
N ASP A 219 9.47 -14.86 20.62
CA ASP A 219 8.90 -15.38 19.36
C ASP A 219 7.40 -15.03 19.20
N ASP A 220 6.77 -14.51 20.24
CA ASP A 220 5.34 -14.15 20.33
C ASP A 220 4.98 -12.81 19.69
N TYR A 221 5.81 -12.28 18.86
CA TYR A 221 5.63 -10.97 18.20
C TYR A 221 4.59 -10.95 17.07
N TYR A 222 3.56 -11.75 17.18
CA TYR A 222 2.47 -11.78 16.23
C TYR A 222 1.19 -11.17 16.81
N PHE A 223 0.88 -9.93 16.42
CA PHE A 223 -0.42 -9.27 16.67
C PHE A 223 -0.87 -9.08 18.15
N GLY A 224 -0.02 -9.31 19.10
CA GLY A 224 -0.31 -9.04 20.51
C GLY A 224 0.17 -7.66 20.94
N GLU A 225 -0.42 -7.16 22.01
CA GLU A 225 -0.21 -5.87 22.68
C GLU A 225 1.21 -5.66 23.22
N GLU A 226 2.25 -6.02 22.50
CA GLU A 226 3.58 -5.73 22.99
C GLU A 226 3.84 -4.24 23.02
N LYS A 227 3.93 -3.73 24.22
CA LYS A 227 4.60 -2.46 24.52
C LYS A 227 5.94 -2.50 23.82
N TYR A 228 6.15 -1.62 22.87
CA TYR A 228 7.45 -1.43 22.24
C TYR A 228 8.52 -1.40 23.33
N ASN A 229 9.40 -2.38 23.35
CA ASN A 229 10.58 -2.31 24.18
C ASN A 229 11.48 -1.24 23.57
N ASP A 230 11.49 -0.06 24.17
CA ASP A 230 12.22 1.11 23.69
C ASP A 230 13.73 0.87 23.53
N ASN A 231 14.25 -0.24 24.04
CA ASN A 231 15.69 -0.51 24.03
C ASN A 231 16.23 -0.86 22.64
N TYR A 232 15.48 -1.57 21.79
CA TYR A 232 15.98 -1.86 20.45
C TYR A 232 15.93 -0.64 19.52
N GLN A 233 15.01 0.28 19.77
CA GLN A 233 14.93 1.55 19.06
C GLN A 233 16.13 2.45 19.32
N LYS A 234 16.91 2.15 20.36
CA LYS A 234 18.14 2.89 20.70
C LYS A 234 19.36 2.42 19.92
N ILE A 235 19.30 1.24 19.27
CA ILE A 235 20.41 0.82 18.43
C ILE A 235 20.45 1.75 17.21
N SER A 236 21.49 2.55 17.17
CA SER A 236 21.75 3.38 16.01
C SER A 236 22.35 2.56 14.88
N PRO A 237 22.20 2.97 13.62
CA PRO A 237 22.93 2.37 12.50
C PRO A 237 24.43 2.43 12.65
N ASP A 238 24.96 3.44 13.34
CA ASP A 238 26.38 3.54 13.67
C ASP A 238 26.81 2.44 14.63
N GLU A 239 26.03 2.18 15.69
CA GLU A 239 26.27 1.03 16.59
C GLU A 239 26.13 -0.30 15.84
N LEU A 240 25.12 -0.44 14.98
CA LEU A 240 24.96 -1.62 14.14
C LEU A 240 26.21 -1.85 13.28
N GLN A 241 26.74 -0.81 12.65
CA GLN A 241 27.90 -0.87 11.79
C GLN A 241 29.19 -1.10 12.57
N THR A 242 29.37 -0.48 13.73
CA THR A 242 30.61 -0.55 14.52
C THR A 242 30.68 -1.79 15.41
N LYS A 243 29.58 -2.19 16.05
CA LYS A 243 29.53 -3.32 16.98
C LYS A 243 29.15 -4.63 16.31
N LEU A 244 28.39 -4.58 15.21
CA LEU A 244 27.90 -5.73 14.46
C LEU A 244 28.23 -5.62 12.97
N PRO A 245 29.50 -5.35 12.59
CA PRO A 245 29.87 -4.93 11.23
C PRO A 245 29.62 -6.01 10.18
N ARG A 246 29.78 -7.28 10.53
CA ARG A 246 29.50 -8.40 9.63
C ARG A 246 27.99 -8.55 9.39
N PHE A 247 27.21 -8.45 10.45
CA PHE A 247 25.76 -8.53 10.36
C PHE A 247 25.17 -7.34 9.59
N SER A 248 25.66 -6.12 9.85
CA SER A 248 25.23 -4.92 9.14
C SER A 248 25.45 -5.05 7.62
N ARG A 249 26.65 -5.43 7.18
CA ARG A 249 26.92 -5.68 5.76
C ARG A 249 26.04 -6.78 5.18
N LYS A 250 25.82 -7.85 5.94
CA LYS A 250 24.95 -8.94 5.50
C LYS A 250 23.52 -8.49 5.31
N LEU A 251 23.03 -7.62 6.16
CA LEU A 251 21.69 -7.07 6.07
C LEU A 251 21.52 -6.23 4.78
N GLU A 252 22.48 -5.37 4.46
CA GLU A 252 22.50 -4.61 3.20
C GLU A 252 22.50 -5.53 1.96
N GLU A 253 23.34 -6.58 1.98
CA GLU A 253 23.36 -7.60 0.92
C GLU A 253 22.00 -8.28 0.75
N LEU A 254 21.33 -8.59 1.83
CA LEU A 254 20.03 -9.27 1.80
C LEU A 254 18.92 -8.36 1.24
N PHE A 255 18.90 -7.07 1.60
CA PHE A 255 17.99 -6.11 0.97
C PHE A 255 18.21 -6.02 -0.53
N LYS A 256 19.48 -5.91 -0.95
CA LYS A 256 19.82 -5.88 -2.37
C LYS A 256 19.42 -7.16 -3.09
N LYS A 257 19.75 -8.32 -2.53
CA LYS A 257 19.40 -9.63 -3.08
C LYS A 257 17.89 -9.77 -3.29
N ARG A 258 17.09 -9.41 -2.28
CA ARG A 258 15.64 -9.44 -2.35
C ARG A 258 15.11 -8.61 -3.52
N MET A 259 15.57 -7.35 -3.66
CA MET A 259 15.15 -6.50 -4.78
C MET A 259 15.57 -7.08 -6.13
N GLN A 260 16.77 -7.65 -6.24
CA GLN A 260 17.27 -8.29 -7.46
C GLN A 260 16.40 -9.48 -7.88
N GLU A 261 15.99 -10.31 -6.92
CA GLU A 261 15.16 -11.48 -7.18
C GLU A 261 13.77 -11.08 -7.64
N ILE A 262 13.15 -10.11 -6.97
CA ILE A 262 11.84 -9.56 -7.36
C ILE A 262 11.91 -8.90 -8.74
N ALA A 263 12.91 -8.04 -8.98
CA ALA A 263 13.07 -7.36 -10.26
C ALA A 263 13.35 -8.34 -11.40
N ARG A 264 14.16 -9.38 -11.17
CA ARG A 264 14.41 -10.44 -12.17
C ARG A 264 13.14 -11.23 -12.49
N HIS A 265 12.32 -11.52 -11.49
CA HIS A 265 11.12 -12.33 -11.67
C HIS A 265 10.00 -11.58 -12.39
N TYR A 266 9.74 -10.33 -11.99
CA TYR A 266 8.63 -9.56 -12.53
C TYR A 266 9.02 -8.56 -13.62
N GLY A 267 10.21 -7.98 -13.56
CA GLY A 267 10.63 -6.94 -14.50
C GLY A 267 9.59 -5.81 -14.58
N GLY A 268 9.09 -5.55 -15.79
CA GLY A 268 8.04 -4.55 -16.02
C GLY A 268 6.60 -5.06 -15.88
N ARG A 269 6.36 -6.33 -15.54
CA ARG A 269 4.99 -6.86 -15.33
C ARG A 269 4.26 -6.20 -14.17
N ILE A 270 5.01 -5.74 -13.17
CA ILE A 270 4.50 -4.89 -12.10
C ILE A 270 4.96 -3.47 -12.38
N GLY A 271 4.02 -2.59 -12.71
CA GLY A 271 4.27 -1.25 -13.24
C GLY A 271 4.70 -0.22 -12.18
N SER A 272 4.53 -0.51 -10.89
CA SER A 272 4.92 0.40 -9.82
C SER A 272 5.21 -0.32 -8.51
N TRP A 273 6.07 0.30 -7.66
CA TRP A 273 6.50 -0.27 -6.39
C TRP A 273 6.60 0.79 -5.30
N ASP A 274 6.13 0.47 -4.10
CA ASP A 274 6.58 1.15 -2.90
C ASP A 274 7.98 0.63 -2.56
N VAL A 275 8.99 1.44 -2.91
CA VAL A 275 10.39 1.08 -2.65
C VAL A 275 10.68 1.08 -1.17
N VAL A 276 10.21 2.11 -0.48
CA VAL A 276 10.31 2.21 0.97
C VAL A 276 8.97 2.61 1.56
N ASN A 277 8.58 1.90 2.60
CA ASN A 277 7.37 2.15 3.37
C ASN A 277 7.70 2.72 4.75
N GLU A 278 7.01 3.82 5.14
CA GLU A 278 6.95 4.37 6.49
C GLU A 278 8.32 4.75 7.09
N SER A 279 9.14 5.46 6.34
CA SER A 279 10.47 5.90 6.79
C SER A 279 10.53 7.33 7.31
N ALA A 280 9.48 8.14 7.13
CA ALA A 280 9.48 9.55 7.52
C ALA A 280 9.66 9.76 9.03
N VAL A 281 9.22 8.80 9.83
CA VAL A 281 9.42 8.84 11.29
C VAL A 281 10.91 8.81 11.68
N ASP A 282 11.73 8.11 10.92
CA ASP A 282 13.18 8.09 11.16
C ASP A 282 13.80 9.43 10.76
N TYR A 283 13.37 10.00 9.65
CA TYR A 283 13.77 11.31 9.20
C TYR A 283 13.31 12.43 10.15
N ALA A 284 12.04 12.39 10.59
CA ALA A 284 11.42 13.39 11.46
C ALA A 284 12.17 13.58 12.78
N LYS A 285 12.81 12.55 13.27
CA LYS A 285 13.58 12.62 14.52
C LYS A 285 15.05 12.95 14.30
N GLY A 286 15.41 13.46 13.14
CA GLY A 286 16.79 13.82 12.80
C GLY A 286 17.74 12.62 12.68
N LYS A 287 17.17 11.44 12.44
CA LYS A 287 17.89 10.18 12.43
C LYS A 287 18.44 9.80 11.07
N MET A 288 17.94 10.44 10.04
CA MET A 288 18.46 10.39 8.68
C MET A 288 19.19 11.69 8.37
N HIS A 289 20.52 11.66 8.44
CA HIS A 289 21.31 12.86 8.20
C HIS A 289 21.71 12.96 6.73
N PRO A 290 21.35 14.04 6.02
CA PRO A 290 21.73 14.22 4.62
C PRO A 290 23.23 14.14 4.37
N ASN A 291 24.05 14.59 5.34
CA ASN A 291 25.49 14.68 5.22
C ASN A 291 26.23 13.47 5.77
N SER A 292 25.61 12.62 6.57
CA SER A 292 26.31 11.50 7.23
C SER A 292 26.15 10.17 6.52
N LYS A 293 25.22 10.05 5.58
CA LYS A 293 24.81 8.78 4.93
C LYS A 293 24.35 7.70 5.91
N LEU A 294 24.17 8.04 7.17
CA LEU A 294 23.77 7.13 8.23
C LEU A 294 22.49 7.63 8.88
N CYS A 295 21.61 6.72 9.13
CA CYS A 295 20.52 6.93 10.05
C CYS A 295 21.06 6.88 11.47
N LEU A 296 20.95 7.94 12.23
CA LEU A 296 21.50 8.02 13.59
C LEU A 296 20.78 7.12 14.59
N SER A 297 19.53 6.87 14.35
CA SER A 297 18.73 5.84 15.02
C SER A 297 17.47 5.59 14.20
N SER A 298 16.91 4.40 14.26
CA SER A 298 15.66 4.08 13.58
C SER A 298 14.58 3.76 14.61
N ARG A 299 13.33 4.19 14.36
CA ARG A 299 12.18 3.75 15.15
C ARG A 299 12.03 2.23 15.12
N TYR A 300 12.44 1.62 14.02
CA TYR A 300 12.32 0.19 13.80
C TYR A 300 13.56 -0.60 14.27
N GLY A 301 14.59 0.08 14.78
CA GLY A 301 15.86 -0.57 15.18
C GLY A 301 16.68 -0.99 13.99
N ILE A 302 17.23 -2.14 14.00
CA ILE A 302 18.17 -2.79 13.10
C ILE A 302 18.05 -2.53 11.58
N MET A 303 17.85 -1.30 11.17
CA MET A 303 17.91 -0.89 9.77
C MET A 303 19.31 -0.40 9.42
N PRO A 304 19.88 -0.77 8.25
CA PRO A 304 21.17 -0.26 7.84
C PRO A 304 21.13 1.26 7.63
N GLY A 305 22.26 1.92 7.79
CA GLY A 305 22.34 3.37 7.66
C GLY A 305 21.94 3.85 6.28
N ASP A 306 21.23 4.96 6.23
CA ASP A 306 20.72 5.58 5.00
C ASP A 306 19.91 4.62 4.10
N TYR A 307 19.25 3.68 4.71
CA TYR A 307 18.54 2.60 4.01
C TYR A 307 17.52 3.11 2.99
N THR A 308 16.89 4.25 3.26
CA THR A 308 15.90 4.83 2.35
C THR A 308 16.55 5.24 1.02
N TYR A 309 17.63 6.03 1.09
CA TYR A 309 18.37 6.45 -0.11
C TYR A 309 18.97 5.26 -0.86
N ASN A 310 19.62 4.35 -0.13
CA ASN A 310 20.25 3.17 -0.72
C ASN A 310 19.22 2.27 -1.41
N SER A 311 18.02 2.14 -0.86
CA SER A 311 16.94 1.37 -1.47
C SER A 311 16.48 1.97 -2.80
N PHE A 312 16.29 3.29 -2.88
CA PHE A 312 15.94 3.96 -4.13
C PHE A 312 17.06 3.85 -5.19
N LYS A 313 18.31 3.99 -4.78
CA LYS A 313 19.46 3.80 -5.71
C LYS A 313 19.52 2.38 -6.24
N GLN A 314 19.28 1.39 -5.41
CA GLN A 314 19.23 0.00 -5.84
C GLN A 314 18.02 -0.26 -6.75
N ALA A 315 16.83 0.16 -6.36
CA ALA A 315 15.62 -0.04 -7.15
C ALA A 315 15.75 0.59 -8.55
N SER A 316 16.22 1.84 -8.64
CA SER A 316 16.41 2.52 -9.94
C SER A 316 17.42 1.83 -10.86
N SER A 317 18.34 1.05 -10.31
CA SER A 317 19.32 0.28 -11.11
C SER A 317 18.82 -1.12 -11.51
N LEU A 318 17.79 -1.62 -10.86
CA LEU A 318 17.31 -2.99 -11.00
C LEU A 318 16.00 -3.09 -11.79
N PHE A 319 15.10 -2.13 -11.62
CA PHE A 319 13.83 -2.12 -12.34
C PHE A 319 13.94 -1.38 -13.67
N PRO A 320 13.17 -1.77 -14.70
CA PRO A 320 13.11 -1.04 -15.98
C PRO A 320 12.70 0.43 -15.80
N ASP A 321 13.16 1.29 -16.69
CA ASP A 321 12.92 2.75 -16.64
C ASP A 321 11.43 3.14 -16.56
N GLY A 322 10.55 2.37 -17.19
CA GLY A 322 9.10 2.59 -17.18
C GLY A 322 8.39 2.19 -15.88
N VAL A 323 9.10 1.56 -14.93
CA VAL A 323 8.54 1.19 -13.64
C VAL A 323 8.57 2.39 -12.69
N GLN A 324 7.42 2.73 -12.11
CA GLN A 324 7.29 3.80 -11.12
C GLN A 324 7.83 3.36 -9.77
N LEU A 325 8.70 4.18 -9.18
CA LEU A 325 9.31 3.97 -7.87
C LEU A 325 8.72 4.96 -6.86
N ASN A 326 7.90 4.46 -5.95
CA ASN A 326 7.15 5.28 -5.01
C ASN A 326 7.78 5.23 -3.61
N ILE A 327 7.59 6.31 -2.86
CA ILE A 327 7.76 6.33 -1.41
C ILE A 327 6.36 6.41 -0.78
N ASN A 328 6.14 5.71 0.35
CA ASN A 328 4.83 5.60 0.96
C ASN A 328 4.91 5.78 2.49
N ASP A 329 4.02 6.60 3.07
CA ASP A 329 4.05 6.86 4.50
C ASP A 329 2.69 7.31 5.08
N TYR A 330 2.45 6.94 6.36
CA TYR A 330 1.34 7.46 7.15
C TYR A 330 1.71 8.78 7.85
N TRP A 331 3.00 9.07 8.03
CA TRP A 331 3.49 10.30 8.62
C TRP A 331 3.50 11.41 7.57
N THR A 332 2.35 12.03 7.35
CA THR A 332 2.15 13.03 6.29
C THR A 332 2.52 14.47 6.71
N GLY A 333 3.31 14.59 7.77
CA GLY A 333 3.81 15.87 8.29
C GLY A 333 4.85 16.57 7.39
N PRO A 334 5.35 17.75 7.80
CA PRO A 334 6.38 18.48 7.07
C PRO A 334 7.66 17.69 6.86
N GLU A 335 7.96 16.77 7.77
CA GLU A 335 9.16 15.92 7.77
C GLU A 335 9.16 14.97 6.58
N TYR A 336 8.00 14.41 6.23
CA TYR A 336 7.87 13.53 5.07
C TYR A 336 8.20 14.25 3.76
N ALA A 337 7.58 15.41 3.54
CA ALA A 337 7.89 16.23 2.38
C ALA A 337 9.36 16.67 2.36
N SER A 338 9.96 16.91 3.52
CA SER A 338 11.39 17.26 3.65
C SER A 338 12.29 16.08 3.30
N GLN A 339 11.95 14.87 3.75
CA GLN A 339 12.66 13.63 3.39
C GLN A 339 12.62 13.40 1.88
N VAL A 340 11.45 13.54 1.25
CA VAL A 340 11.31 13.36 -0.20
C VAL A 340 12.19 14.35 -0.97
N ARG A 341 12.15 15.63 -0.60
CA ARG A 341 13.03 16.65 -1.22
C ARG A 341 14.52 16.37 -1.03
N ASP A 342 14.93 15.89 0.14
CA ASP A 342 16.31 15.51 0.41
C ASP A 342 16.76 14.34 -0.48
N LEU A 343 15.94 13.30 -0.57
CA LEU A 343 16.21 12.13 -1.40
C LEU A 343 16.34 12.51 -2.88
N ILE A 344 15.43 13.33 -3.41
CA ILE A 344 15.47 13.84 -4.78
C ILE A 344 16.73 14.67 -5.01
N LYS A 345 17.06 15.60 -4.10
CA LYS A 345 18.28 16.42 -4.17
C LYS A 345 19.55 15.58 -4.23
N ARG A 346 19.56 14.44 -3.59
CA ARG A 346 20.67 13.47 -3.58
C ARG A 346 20.67 12.54 -4.80
N GLY A 347 19.71 12.68 -5.71
CA GLY A 347 19.61 11.93 -6.95
C GLY A 347 18.89 10.58 -6.82
N ALA A 348 18.02 10.41 -5.84
CA ALA A 348 17.08 9.28 -5.81
C ALA A 348 15.99 9.49 -6.86
N LYS A 349 15.67 8.46 -7.64
CA LYS A 349 14.50 8.43 -8.52
C LYS A 349 13.29 8.12 -7.66
N ILE A 350 12.41 9.11 -7.49
CA ILE A 350 11.10 8.94 -6.85
C ILE A 350 10.07 9.47 -7.83
N ASP A 351 9.13 8.65 -8.25
CA ASP A 351 8.14 9.01 -9.26
C ASP A 351 6.81 9.46 -8.64
N VAL A 352 6.45 8.92 -7.47
CA VAL A 352 5.18 9.21 -6.78
C VAL A 352 5.41 9.25 -5.27
N ILE A 353 4.72 10.17 -4.61
CA ILE A 353 4.62 10.24 -3.15
C ILE A 353 3.28 9.65 -2.70
N GLY A 354 3.33 8.57 -1.94
CA GLY A 354 2.16 7.91 -1.36
C GLY A 354 1.78 8.53 -0.03
N SER A 355 0.50 8.78 0.16
CA SER A 355 -0.08 9.27 1.41
C SER A 355 -1.02 8.20 1.96
N GLN A 356 -0.67 7.64 3.09
CA GLN A 356 -1.58 6.77 3.84
C GLN A 356 -2.50 7.65 4.69
N MET A 357 -3.79 7.37 4.61
CA MET A 357 -4.81 8.07 5.38
C MET A 357 -5.60 7.06 6.23
N HIS A 358 -4.88 6.27 6.99
CA HIS A 358 -5.46 5.27 7.86
C HIS A 358 -6.05 5.87 9.14
N LEU A 359 -7.14 5.26 9.58
CA LEU A 359 -7.80 5.50 10.85
C LEU A 359 -7.75 4.19 11.66
N PHE A 360 -6.55 3.77 12.04
CA PHE A 360 -6.34 2.48 12.73
C PHE A 360 -6.40 2.56 14.26
N ASP A 361 -6.26 3.73 14.83
CA ASP A 361 -6.40 3.90 16.27
C ASP A 361 -7.87 3.63 16.65
N PRO A 362 -8.18 2.58 17.42
CA PRO A 362 -9.55 2.28 17.81
C PRO A 362 -10.23 3.45 18.52
N GLN A 363 -9.50 4.22 19.32
CA GLN A 363 -10.05 5.40 19.99
C GLN A 363 -10.35 6.51 18.98
N GLN A 364 -9.46 6.72 18.01
CA GLN A 364 -9.72 7.68 16.92
C GLN A 364 -10.94 7.28 16.11
N CYS A 365 -11.12 5.99 15.80
CA CYS A 365 -12.31 5.50 15.10
C CYS A 365 -13.58 5.73 15.93
N LEU A 366 -13.55 5.47 17.23
CA LEU A 366 -14.67 5.74 18.15
C LEU A 366 -14.96 7.23 18.26
N ASP A 367 -13.95 8.06 18.32
CA ASP A 367 -14.09 9.51 18.39
C ASP A 367 -14.70 10.09 17.11
N ILE A 368 -14.30 9.57 15.95
CA ILE A 368 -14.90 9.94 14.66
C ILE A 368 -16.37 9.48 14.59
N ALA A 369 -16.64 8.24 14.98
CA ALA A 369 -18.02 7.73 15.03
C ALA A 369 -18.90 8.54 15.99
N ALA A 370 -18.31 9.08 17.07
CA ALA A 370 -19.00 9.96 18.02
C ALA A 370 -19.02 11.46 17.58
N GLY A 371 -18.54 11.77 16.37
CA GLY A 371 -18.49 13.14 15.86
C GLY A 371 -17.36 13.99 16.45
N LYS A 372 -16.33 13.37 17.03
CA LYS A 372 -15.14 14.05 17.55
C LYS A 372 -13.96 13.86 16.58
N HIS A 373 -12.98 14.74 16.64
CA HIS A 373 -11.70 14.60 15.91
C HIS A 373 -11.84 14.28 14.41
N ILE A 374 -12.79 14.91 13.75
CA ILE A 374 -13.04 14.72 12.32
C ILE A 374 -11.95 15.44 11.52
N GLN A 375 -11.45 14.78 10.49
CA GLN A 375 -10.58 15.44 9.52
C GLN A 375 -11.42 16.40 8.66
N SER A 376 -11.24 17.69 8.85
CA SER A 376 -11.90 18.68 8.03
C SER A 376 -11.36 18.69 6.59
N PRO A 377 -12.13 19.16 5.60
CA PRO A 377 -11.65 19.36 4.24
C PRO A 377 -10.36 20.20 4.18
N GLN A 378 -10.23 21.19 5.04
CA GLN A 378 -9.03 22.02 5.15
C GLN A 378 -7.81 21.24 5.62
N GLN A 379 -7.96 20.34 6.58
CA GLN A 379 -6.87 19.48 7.05
C GLN A 379 -6.41 18.53 5.95
N VAL A 380 -7.34 17.89 5.25
CA VAL A 380 -7.02 17.01 4.11
C VAL A 380 -6.29 17.80 3.01
N ARG A 381 -6.84 18.95 2.62
CA ARG A 381 -6.21 19.83 1.63
C ARG A 381 -4.81 20.29 2.04
N SER A 382 -4.61 20.60 3.31
CA SER A 382 -3.31 20.99 3.84
C SER A 382 -2.26 19.88 3.71
N VAL A 383 -2.64 18.62 3.98
CA VAL A 383 -1.77 17.46 3.78
C VAL A 383 -1.43 17.30 2.30
N ILE A 384 -2.43 17.26 1.43
CA ILE A 384 -2.21 17.05 -0.02
C ILE A 384 -1.36 18.16 -0.62
N ASN A 385 -1.64 19.43 -0.30
CA ASN A 385 -0.86 20.57 -0.79
C ASN A 385 0.60 20.51 -0.33
N ARG A 386 0.85 20.07 0.90
CA ARG A 386 2.22 19.90 1.42
C ARG A 386 2.99 18.84 0.65
N LEU A 387 2.36 17.73 0.35
CA LEU A 387 2.97 16.66 -0.43
C LEU A 387 3.15 17.08 -1.90
N ALA A 388 2.15 17.68 -2.50
CA ALA A 388 2.22 18.20 -3.87
C ALA A 388 3.32 19.27 -4.05
N ALA A 389 3.64 20.03 -3.00
CA ALA A 389 4.74 21.01 -3.03
C ALA A 389 6.14 20.36 -3.16
N THR A 390 6.26 19.06 -3.17
CA THR A 390 7.48 18.34 -3.57
C THR A 390 7.70 18.33 -5.08
N GLY A 391 6.66 18.63 -5.86
CA GLY A 391 6.67 18.55 -7.33
C GLY A 391 6.34 17.18 -7.89
N LEU A 392 6.06 16.19 -7.03
CA LEU A 392 5.68 14.84 -7.43
C LEU A 392 4.16 14.65 -7.46
N PRO A 393 3.65 13.75 -8.31
CA PRO A 393 2.29 13.24 -8.17
C PRO A 393 2.04 12.67 -6.78
N VAL A 394 0.84 12.92 -6.23
CA VAL A 394 0.43 12.40 -4.92
C VAL A 394 -0.63 11.33 -5.13
N HIS A 395 -0.39 10.13 -4.57
CA HIS A 395 -1.39 9.08 -4.50
C HIS A 395 -1.93 8.97 -3.07
N LEU A 396 -3.24 8.83 -2.91
CA LEU A 396 -3.82 8.26 -1.70
C LEU A 396 -3.59 6.75 -1.77
N SER A 397 -2.43 6.33 -1.28
CA SER A 397 -1.90 4.97 -1.48
C SER A 397 -2.60 3.94 -0.60
N GLU A 398 -2.97 4.37 0.60
CA GLU A 398 -3.67 3.55 1.57
C GLU A 398 -4.69 4.42 2.31
N ILE A 399 -5.94 3.97 2.34
CA ILE A 399 -7.01 4.67 3.03
C ILE A 399 -7.88 3.67 3.79
N THR A 400 -8.24 4.03 5.00
CA THR A 400 -9.23 3.32 5.80
C THR A 400 -10.34 4.28 6.15
N ILE A 401 -11.57 3.91 5.81
CA ILE A 401 -12.76 4.67 6.16
C ILE A 401 -13.55 3.84 7.17
N THR A 402 -13.82 4.42 8.32
CA THR A 402 -14.60 3.76 9.37
C THR A 402 -16.09 3.98 9.15
N SER A 403 -16.89 2.94 9.39
CA SER A 403 -18.34 3.07 9.48
C SER A 403 -18.76 3.45 10.89
N PRO A 404 -19.65 4.42 11.10
CA PRO A 404 -20.09 4.84 12.44
C PRO A 404 -21.01 3.81 13.12
N ASN A 405 -21.55 2.86 12.41
CA ASN A 405 -22.44 1.86 12.97
C ASN A 405 -21.66 0.60 13.35
N ASN A 406 -21.98 0.05 14.54
CA ASN A 406 -21.60 -1.28 14.98
C ASN A 406 -22.19 -2.40 14.10
N ALA A 407 -22.56 -2.10 12.87
CA ALA A 407 -22.86 -3.12 11.92
C ALA A 407 -21.58 -3.93 11.76
N SER A 408 -21.53 -5.02 12.51
CA SER A 408 -20.60 -6.10 12.26
C SER A 408 -20.81 -6.47 10.80
N SER A 409 -20.02 -5.86 9.97
CA SER A 409 -19.84 -6.37 8.64
C SER A 409 -19.29 -7.77 8.79
N GLY A 410 -20.03 -8.74 8.39
CA GLY A 410 -19.50 -10.06 8.21
C GLY A 410 -18.37 -10.09 7.23
#